data_cf02831b995de9de6b8e931dc33fad0d
#
_entry.id   cf02831b995de9de6b8e931dc33fad0d
#
_cell.length_a   1.000
_cell.length_b   1.000
_cell.length_c   1.000
_cell.angle_alpha   90.00
_cell.angle_beta   90.00
_cell.angle_gamma   90.00
#
_symmetry.space_group_name_H-M   'P 1'
#
loop_
_entity.id
_entity.type
_entity.pdbx_description
1 polymer ?
#
loop_
_entity_poly.entity_id
_entity_poly.type
_entity_poly.pdbx_seq_one_letter_code
_entity_poly.pdbx_strand_id
1 'polypeptide(L)'
;MKRFKINKKKLLKYTGIFLLLLSALAIWQRELVAYGLLQLNGQLEVMNNARSFEELKKDVNFPDSLKAKIKIIEEARKFGMEKLGMKFSQNYTKIYDQKGENILWNVSASYPYKLEAYEWKFPIVGKFSYKGYFDLEKAKKERDRLKNEGEEGVKFDTNIRSVSAWSTLGWFEDVLLSNNLERDEGDLVELILHELTHATLYVKDSVNFNENLANFIGEEGAKLFLEKKYGKDSKELNDYIFSLQDSKKYRNFMLLASTSLDSVYRYGMENSLSDIQNEIAKQNHFNLIKSKIDTVSLSNKNWAKRFQERELNNTNFMSVRRYNSSQDTLKTIYKGQFNQDLKAFLKYFSEKYPSL
;
A
#
# COMPACT_ATOMS: atom_id res chain seq x y z
N MET A 1 42.88 -1.44 -34.53
CA MET A 1 41.44 -1.53 -34.24
C MET A 1 40.66 -1.65 -35.53
N LYS A 2 40.08 -2.86 -35.84
CA LYS A 2 39.23 -3.04 -37.04
C LYS A 2 37.88 -2.35 -36.78
N ARG A 3 37.59 -1.26 -37.52
CA ARG A 3 36.28 -0.62 -37.52
C ARG A 3 35.26 -1.60 -38.15
N PHE A 4 34.33 -2.12 -37.34
CA PHE A 4 33.18 -2.88 -37.84
C PHE A 4 32.30 -1.95 -38.67
N LYS A 5 32.31 -2.13 -40.02
CA LYS A 5 31.38 -1.43 -40.91
C LYS A 5 29.99 -2.09 -40.76
N ILE A 6 29.11 -1.44 -40.01
CA ILE A 6 27.72 -1.88 -39.90
C ILE A 6 27.04 -1.70 -41.27
N ASN A 7 26.53 -2.75 -41.82
CA ASN A 7 25.77 -2.71 -43.09
C ASN A 7 24.39 -2.07 -42.82
N LYS A 8 24.26 -0.79 -43.18
CA LYS A 8 23.06 0.02 -42.96
C LYS A 8 21.77 -0.63 -43.48
N LYS A 9 21.80 -1.35 -44.63
CA LYS A 9 20.63 -2.06 -45.16
C LYS A 9 20.21 -3.24 -44.27
N LYS A 10 21.16 -4.00 -43.73
CA LYS A 10 20.89 -5.08 -42.80
C LYS A 10 20.35 -4.53 -41.46
N LEU A 11 20.96 -3.43 -40.94
CA LEU A 11 20.48 -2.77 -39.72
C LEU A 11 19.03 -2.31 -39.90
N LEU A 12 18.71 -1.61 -40.99
CA LEU A 12 17.35 -1.13 -41.27
C LEU A 12 16.34 -2.27 -41.37
N LYS A 13 16.71 -3.39 -42.02
CA LYS A 13 15.86 -4.59 -42.12
C LYS A 13 15.58 -5.20 -40.73
N TYR A 14 16.62 -5.38 -39.91
CA TYR A 14 16.44 -5.94 -38.56
C TYR A 14 15.66 -5.00 -37.65
N THR A 15 15.88 -3.67 -37.72
CA THR A 15 15.08 -2.68 -37.01
C THR A 15 13.62 -2.72 -37.45
N GLY A 16 13.33 -2.85 -38.76
CA GLY A 16 11.96 -3.00 -39.27
C GLY A 16 11.27 -4.27 -38.74
N ILE A 17 11.97 -5.42 -38.78
CA ILE A 17 11.44 -6.67 -38.23
C ILE A 17 11.20 -6.54 -36.73
N PHE A 18 12.12 -5.95 -35.98
CA PHE A 18 11.98 -5.72 -34.55
C PHE A 18 10.78 -4.83 -34.23
N LEU A 19 10.57 -3.74 -34.94
CA LEU A 19 9.41 -2.87 -34.79
C LEU A 19 8.08 -3.57 -35.10
N LEU A 20 8.06 -4.41 -36.16
CA LEU A 20 6.88 -5.25 -36.48
C LEU A 20 6.56 -6.23 -35.35
N LEU A 21 7.57 -6.89 -34.78
CA LEU A 21 7.38 -7.81 -33.67
C LEU A 21 6.90 -7.09 -32.42
N LEU A 22 7.46 -5.90 -32.10
CA LEU A 22 6.99 -5.06 -31.02
C LEU A 22 5.54 -4.61 -31.23
N SER A 23 5.18 -4.21 -32.45
CA SER A 23 3.80 -3.81 -32.76
C SER A 23 2.83 -4.99 -32.63
N ALA A 24 3.19 -6.16 -33.09
CA ALA A 24 2.40 -7.38 -32.93
C ALA A 24 2.21 -7.75 -31.46
N LEU A 25 3.27 -7.65 -30.66
CA LEU A 25 3.22 -7.88 -29.20
C LEU A 25 2.33 -6.83 -28.52
N ALA A 26 2.44 -5.56 -28.89
CA ALA A 26 1.62 -4.48 -28.35
C ALA A 26 0.13 -4.66 -28.68
N ILE A 27 -0.19 -5.12 -29.88
CA ILE A 27 -1.57 -5.45 -30.31
C ILE A 27 -2.10 -6.66 -29.50
N TRP A 28 -1.28 -7.68 -29.33
CA TRP A 28 -1.64 -8.87 -28.54
C TRP A 28 -1.86 -8.51 -27.07
N GLN A 29 -1.03 -7.65 -26.50
CA GLN A 29 -1.11 -7.21 -25.10
C GLN A 29 -1.80 -5.83 -24.96
N ARG A 30 -2.73 -5.48 -25.87
CA ARG A 30 -3.33 -4.14 -25.96
C ARG A 30 -3.93 -3.62 -24.65
N GLU A 31 -4.52 -4.50 -23.85
CA GLU A 31 -5.12 -4.11 -22.56
C GLU A 31 -4.06 -3.71 -21.53
N LEU A 32 -2.96 -4.48 -21.47
CA LEU A 32 -1.84 -4.18 -20.59
C LEU A 32 -1.11 -2.91 -21.04
N VAL A 33 -0.93 -2.72 -22.35
CA VAL A 33 -0.32 -1.49 -22.89
C VAL A 33 -1.22 -0.28 -22.61
N ALA A 34 -2.53 -0.39 -22.88
CA ALA A 34 -3.48 0.68 -22.58
C ALA A 34 -3.51 1.02 -21.09
N TYR A 35 -3.50 0.01 -20.20
CA TYR A 35 -3.39 0.20 -18.77
C TYR A 35 -2.08 0.93 -18.40
N GLY A 36 -0.94 0.49 -18.91
CA GLY A 36 0.35 1.12 -18.66
C GLY A 36 0.40 2.60 -19.08
N LEU A 37 -0.14 2.92 -20.27
CA LEU A 37 -0.22 4.29 -20.77
C LEU A 37 -1.12 5.16 -19.87
N LEU A 38 -2.23 4.61 -19.36
CA LEU A 38 -3.11 5.33 -18.45
C LEU A 38 -2.43 5.61 -17.10
N GLN A 39 -1.72 4.62 -16.57
CA GLN A 39 -0.94 4.81 -15.32
C GLN A 39 0.16 5.85 -15.53
N LEU A 40 0.89 5.78 -16.64
CA LEU A 40 1.93 6.74 -16.98
C LEU A 40 1.34 8.16 -17.10
N ASN A 41 0.21 8.32 -17.80
CA ASN A 41 -0.43 9.63 -17.96
C ASN A 41 -0.87 10.20 -16.60
N GLY A 42 -1.54 9.40 -15.76
CA GLY A 42 -1.95 9.85 -14.43
C GLY A 42 -0.74 10.21 -13.54
N GLN A 43 0.32 9.41 -13.59
CA GLN A 43 1.56 9.70 -12.86
C GLN A 43 2.21 11.00 -13.34
N LEU A 44 2.31 11.22 -14.65
CA LEU A 44 2.87 12.45 -15.22
C LEU A 44 1.99 13.67 -14.88
N GLU A 45 0.68 13.54 -14.88
CA GLU A 45 -0.23 14.61 -14.46
C GLU A 45 0.03 15.03 -13.03
N VAL A 46 0.13 14.07 -12.09
CA VAL A 46 0.44 14.34 -10.69
C VAL A 46 1.81 15.01 -10.55
N MET A 47 2.84 14.49 -11.23
CA MET A 47 4.21 15.03 -11.15
C MET A 47 4.31 16.46 -11.72
N ASN A 48 3.67 16.71 -12.86
CA ASN A 48 3.76 18.00 -13.55
C ASN A 48 2.99 19.11 -12.83
N ASN A 49 1.93 18.77 -12.08
CA ASN A 49 1.11 19.71 -11.33
C ASN A 49 1.47 19.76 -9.84
N ALA A 50 2.47 19.00 -9.40
CA ALA A 50 2.97 19.07 -8.02
C ALA A 50 3.88 20.28 -7.81
N ARG A 51 3.68 20.95 -6.68
CA ARG A 51 4.50 22.10 -6.25
C ARG A 51 5.57 21.63 -5.27
N SER A 52 6.78 22.16 -5.40
CA SER A 52 7.88 21.86 -4.48
C SER A 52 7.63 22.44 -3.08
N PHE A 53 8.20 21.84 -2.06
CA PHE A 53 8.14 22.36 -0.69
C PHE A 53 8.75 23.76 -0.61
N GLU A 54 9.81 24.05 -1.39
CA GLU A 54 10.45 25.36 -1.43
C GLU A 54 9.54 26.46 -1.99
N GLU A 55 8.75 26.13 -3.04
CA GLU A 55 7.75 27.04 -3.59
C GLU A 55 6.60 27.28 -2.60
N LEU A 56 6.09 26.21 -1.97
CA LEU A 56 5.00 26.31 -1.01
C LEU A 56 5.37 27.09 0.24
N LYS A 57 6.60 26.92 0.75
CA LYS A 57 7.11 27.69 1.91
C LYS A 57 7.22 29.19 1.61
N LYS A 58 7.51 29.56 0.37
CA LYS A 58 7.61 30.97 -0.07
C LYS A 58 6.26 31.59 -0.43
N ASP A 59 5.25 30.79 -0.69
CA ASP A 59 3.93 31.25 -1.06
C ASP A 59 3.21 31.88 0.14
N VAL A 60 2.91 33.18 0.04
CA VAL A 60 2.22 33.95 1.10
C VAL A 60 0.77 33.50 1.29
N ASN A 61 0.15 32.90 0.27
CA ASN A 61 -1.22 32.41 0.31
C ASN A 61 -1.30 30.96 0.84
N PHE A 62 -0.17 30.25 0.98
CA PHE A 62 -0.17 28.90 1.54
C PHE A 62 -0.20 28.96 3.06
N PRO A 63 -1.17 28.28 3.73
CA PRO A 63 -1.38 28.40 5.18
C PRO A 63 -0.14 28.02 5.99
N ASP A 64 0.19 28.82 7.02
CA ASP A 64 1.35 28.58 7.87
C ASP A 64 1.25 27.25 8.64
N SER A 65 0.03 26.82 9.01
CA SER A 65 -0.22 25.51 9.61
C SER A 65 0.23 24.37 8.69
N LEU A 66 0.03 24.51 7.38
CA LEU A 66 0.47 23.53 6.39
C LEU A 66 1.97 23.64 6.09
N LYS A 67 2.57 24.85 6.18
CA LYS A 67 4.03 25.02 6.13
C LYS A 67 4.71 24.29 7.30
N ALA A 68 4.10 24.32 8.48
CA ALA A 68 4.59 23.57 9.64
C ALA A 68 4.57 22.05 9.37
N LYS A 69 3.51 21.51 8.71
CA LYS A 69 3.45 20.11 8.29
C LYS A 69 4.54 19.76 7.28
N ILE A 70 4.83 20.63 6.30
CA ILE A 70 5.95 20.45 5.37
C ILE A 70 7.28 20.30 6.12
N LYS A 71 7.52 21.14 7.13
CA LYS A 71 8.73 21.04 7.96
C LYS A 71 8.85 19.69 8.65
N ILE A 72 7.74 19.16 9.20
CA ILE A 72 7.70 17.82 9.80
C ILE A 72 8.09 16.74 8.79
N ILE A 73 7.56 16.82 7.56
CA ILE A 73 7.89 15.87 6.50
C ILE A 73 9.38 15.92 6.15
N GLU A 74 9.96 17.11 6.00
CA GLU A 74 11.39 17.27 5.74
C GLU A 74 12.26 16.69 6.86
N GLU A 75 11.88 16.93 8.11
CA GLU A 75 12.55 16.39 9.30
C GLU A 75 12.42 14.86 9.36
N ALA A 76 11.24 14.29 9.06
CA ALA A 76 11.00 12.84 9.04
C ALA A 76 11.82 12.16 7.94
N ARG A 77 11.87 12.74 6.73
CA ARG A 77 12.71 12.26 5.62
C ARG A 77 14.19 12.26 6.02
N LYS A 78 14.67 13.36 6.55
CA LYS A 78 16.05 13.48 7.03
C LYS A 78 16.35 12.44 8.12
N PHE A 79 15.44 12.25 9.07
CA PHE A 79 15.58 11.25 10.12
C PHE A 79 15.64 9.83 9.54
N GLY A 80 14.77 9.47 8.61
CA GLY A 80 14.77 8.17 7.94
C GLY A 80 16.12 7.88 7.26
N MET A 81 16.62 8.81 6.48
CA MET A 81 17.89 8.67 5.75
C MET A 81 19.12 8.66 6.67
N GLU A 82 19.23 9.61 7.60
CA GLU A 82 20.43 9.78 8.42
C GLU A 82 20.47 8.86 9.65
N LYS A 83 19.31 8.60 10.27
CA LYS A 83 19.23 7.86 11.54
C LYS A 83 18.80 6.42 11.36
N LEU A 84 17.88 6.12 10.43
CA LEU A 84 17.43 4.77 10.18
C LEU A 84 18.19 4.07 9.03
N GLY A 85 19.04 4.81 8.29
CA GLY A 85 19.83 4.24 7.20
C GLY A 85 19.02 3.91 5.94
N MET A 86 17.88 4.59 5.75
CA MET A 86 17.11 4.49 4.51
C MET A 86 17.89 5.04 3.33
N LYS A 87 17.63 4.53 2.12
CA LYS A 87 18.26 5.04 0.90
C LYS A 87 17.95 6.52 0.71
N PHE A 88 18.93 7.27 0.22
CA PHE A 88 18.70 8.66 -0.19
C PHE A 88 17.64 8.68 -1.30
N SER A 89 16.65 9.55 -1.15
CA SER A 89 15.55 9.70 -2.09
C SER A 89 15.07 11.14 -2.17
N GLN A 90 14.64 11.57 -3.36
CA GLN A 90 13.92 12.83 -3.57
C GLN A 90 12.40 12.67 -3.45
N ASN A 91 11.91 11.48 -3.12
CA ASN A 91 10.49 11.23 -2.88
C ASN A 91 9.97 12.15 -1.78
N TYR A 92 8.70 12.57 -1.91
CA TYR A 92 7.98 13.39 -0.91
C TYR A 92 8.67 14.73 -0.62
N THR A 93 9.17 15.39 -1.70
CA THR A 93 9.64 16.78 -1.69
C THR A 93 8.69 17.76 -2.38
N LYS A 94 7.63 17.21 -2.98
CA LYS A 94 6.59 17.95 -3.71
C LYS A 94 5.21 17.52 -3.20
N ILE A 95 4.24 18.40 -3.33
CA ILE A 95 2.83 18.15 -3.00
C ILE A 95 1.98 18.37 -4.25
N TYR A 96 1.14 17.38 -4.54
CA TYR A 96 0.05 17.51 -5.48
C TYR A 96 -1.22 17.93 -4.75
N ASP A 97 -1.81 19.08 -5.14
CA ASP A 97 -3.05 19.55 -4.57
C ASP A 97 -4.25 18.80 -5.19
N GLN A 98 -4.84 17.94 -4.37
CA GLN A 98 -6.01 17.14 -4.75
C GLN A 98 -7.33 17.93 -4.73
N LYS A 99 -7.33 19.15 -4.21
CA LYS A 99 -8.55 19.98 -4.03
C LYS A 99 -9.66 19.23 -3.27
N GLY A 100 -9.28 18.37 -2.32
CA GLY A 100 -10.21 17.54 -1.55
C GLY A 100 -10.70 16.27 -2.25
N GLU A 101 -10.33 16.03 -3.51
CA GLU A 101 -10.78 14.88 -4.29
C GLU A 101 -9.83 13.69 -4.18
N ASN A 102 -10.35 12.47 -4.33
CA ASN A 102 -9.51 11.29 -4.47
C ASN A 102 -9.09 11.14 -5.94
N ILE A 103 -7.82 10.87 -6.18
CA ILE A 103 -7.23 10.78 -7.53
C ILE A 103 -6.72 9.39 -7.90
N LEU A 104 -6.62 8.48 -6.93
CA LEU A 104 -6.13 7.12 -7.14
C LEU A 104 -6.97 6.13 -6.36
N TRP A 105 -7.33 5.01 -7.02
CA TRP A 105 -8.15 3.95 -6.45
C TRP A 105 -7.49 2.60 -6.66
N ASN A 106 -7.46 1.77 -5.63
CA ASN A 106 -7.05 0.38 -5.72
C ASN A 106 -8.27 -0.53 -5.78
N VAL A 107 -8.33 -1.36 -6.82
CA VAL A 107 -9.22 -2.51 -6.91
C VAL A 107 -8.50 -3.69 -6.25
N SER A 108 -9.17 -4.36 -5.32
CA SER A 108 -8.74 -5.62 -4.74
C SER A 108 -9.82 -6.68 -4.92
N ALA A 109 -9.40 -7.93 -5.07
CA ALA A 109 -10.30 -9.06 -5.17
C ALA A 109 -9.78 -10.25 -4.36
N SER A 110 -10.70 -11.11 -3.92
CA SER A 110 -10.42 -12.32 -3.16
C SER A 110 -11.34 -13.44 -3.61
N TYR A 111 -10.86 -14.66 -3.57
CA TYR A 111 -11.71 -15.82 -3.80
C TYR A 111 -12.91 -15.83 -2.83
N PRO A 112 -14.09 -16.34 -3.27
CA PRO A 112 -15.33 -16.21 -2.48
C PRO A 112 -15.34 -17.05 -1.20
N TYR A 113 -14.68 -18.23 -1.20
CA TYR A 113 -14.71 -19.19 -0.10
C TYR A 113 -13.31 -19.61 0.36
N LYS A 114 -12.34 -18.71 0.21
CA LYS A 114 -11.00 -18.80 0.83
C LYS A 114 -10.41 -17.41 0.97
N LEU A 115 -9.65 -17.18 2.04
CA LEU A 115 -8.95 -15.90 2.23
C LEU A 115 -7.64 -15.89 1.43
N GLU A 116 -7.78 -15.86 0.13
CA GLU A 116 -6.68 -15.78 -0.83
C GLU A 116 -6.97 -14.66 -1.84
N ALA A 117 -6.00 -13.78 -2.02
CA ALA A 117 -6.15 -12.65 -2.93
C ALA A 117 -6.08 -13.11 -4.38
N TYR A 118 -6.89 -12.49 -5.24
CA TYR A 118 -6.64 -12.50 -6.67
C TYR A 118 -5.38 -11.70 -6.96
N GLU A 119 -4.50 -12.24 -7.82
CA GLU A 119 -3.22 -11.60 -8.14
C GLU A 119 -3.19 -11.15 -9.60
N TRP A 120 -3.04 -9.84 -9.81
CA TRP A 120 -2.69 -9.29 -11.13
C TRP A 120 -1.21 -9.52 -11.41
N LYS A 121 -0.89 -10.00 -12.63
CA LYS A 121 0.49 -10.28 -13.05
C LYS A 121 0.96 -9.20 -14.02
N PHE A 122 2.07 -8.56 -13.70
CA PHE A 122 2.70 -7.54 -14.53
C PHE A 122 4.10 -8.00 -14.95
N PRO A 123 4.49 -7.81 -16.23
CA PRO A 123 5.72 -8.42 -16.78
C PRO A 123 7.01 -8.04 -16.07
N ILE A 124 7.10 -6.81 -15.52
CA ILE A 124 8.35 -6.28 -14.92
C ILE A 124 8.26 -6.32 -13.41
N VAL A 125 7.20 -5.75 -12.85
CA VAL A 125 7.06 -5.54 -11.40
C VAL A 125 6.50 -6.75 -10.64
N GLY A 126 6.08 -7.80 -11.36
CA GLY A 126 5.64 -9.06 -10.76
C GLY A 126 4.15 -9.11 -10.42
N LYS A 127 3.81 -9.74 -9.29
CA LYS A 127 2.44 -9.99 -8.88
C LYS A 127 2.00 -9.01 -7.80
N PHE A 128 0.77 -8.50 -7.93
CA PHE A 128 0.15 -7.64 -6.95
C PHE A 128 -1.25 -8.13 -6.60
N SER A 129 -1.62 -8.06 -5.35
CA SER A 129 -2.95 -8.38 -4.85
C SER A 129 -3.93 -7.19 -4.89
N TYR A 130 -3.58 -6.15 -5.64
CA TYR A 130 -4.41 -5.01 -5.99
C TYR A 130 -3.97 -4.40 -7.31
N LYS A 131 -4.86 -3.63 -7.95
CA LYS A 131 -4.58 -2.92 -9.20
C LYS A 131 -5.03 -1.47 -9.09
N GLY A 132 -4.08 -0.54 -9.27
CA GLY A 132 -4.30 0.89 -9.13
C GLY A 132 -4.92 1.53 -10.38
N TYR A 133 -5.71 2.60 -10.20
CA TYR A 133 -6.34 3.36 -11.28
C TYR A 133 -6.43 4.84 -10.91
N PHE A 134 -5.97 5.71 -11.79
CA PHE A 134 -6.22 7.15 -11.70
C PHE A 134 -7.63 7.55 -12.20
N ASP A 135 -8.42 6.60 -12.66
CA ASP A 135 -9.76 6.78 -13.18
C ASP A 135 -10.72 5.86 -12.42
N LEU A 136 -11.68 6.44 -11.68
CA LEU A 136 -12.64 5.69 -10.87
C LEU A 136 -13.54 4.79 -11.71
N GLU A 137 -13.97 5.24 -12.90
CA GLU A 137 -14.87 4.46 -13.75
C GLU A 137 -14.16 3.20 -14.30
N LYS A 138 -12.87 3.32 -14.60
CA LYS A 138 -12.05 2.15 -14.97
C LYS A 138 -11.82 1.20 -13.80
N ALA A 139 -11.63 1.75 -12.59
CA ALA A 139 -11.58 0.95 -11.37
C ALA A 139 -12.88 0.17 -11.14
N LYS A 140 -14.03 0.85 -11.31
CA LYS A 140 -15.35 0.22 -11.21
C LYS A 140 -15.53 -0.87 -12.28
N LYS A 141 -15.15 -0.61 -13.52
CA LYS A 141 -15.23 -1.60 -14.60
C LYS A 141 -14.43 -2.86 -14.29
N GLU A 142 -13.20 -2.74 -13.80
CA GLU A 142 -12.38 -3.89 -13.40
C GLU A 142 -12.99 -4.63 -12.20
N ARG A 143 -13.48 -3.91 -11.18
CA ARG A 143 -14.21 -4.50 -10.06
C ARG A 143 -15.40 -5.32 -10.55
N ASP A 144 -16.23 -4.75 -11.43
CA ASP A 144 -17.47 -5.38 -11.90
C ASP A 144 -17.18 -6.57 -12.80
N ARG A 145 -16.10 -6.52 -13.60
CA ARG A 145 -15.61 -7.66 -14.35
C ARG A 145 -15.31 -8.85 -13.43
N LEU A 146 -14.52 -8.64 -12.38
CA LEU A 146 -14.18 -9.71 -11.44
C LEU A 146 -15.37 -10.18 -10.59
N LYS A 147 -16.26 -9.25 -10.22
CA LYS A 147 -17.44 -9.55 -9.39
C LYS A 147 -18.53 -10.32 -10.15
N ASN A 148 -18.82 -9.90 -11.40
CA ASN A 148 -19.99 -10.37 -12.14
C ASN A 148 -19.65 -11.41 -13.19
N GLU A 149 -18.61 -11.15 -13.99
CA GLU A 149 -18.16 -12.06 -15.06
C GLU A 149 -17.19 -13.11 -14.48
N GLY A 150 -16.31 -12.69 -13.57
CA GLY A 150 -15.31 -13.57 -12.97
C GLY A 150 -14.13 -13.84 -13.88
N GLU A 151 -13.34 -14.82 -13.50
CA GLU A 151 -12.21 -15.34 -14.28
C GLU A 151 -12.07 -16.84 -14.00
N GLU A 152 -11.85 -17.63 -15.04
CA GLU A 152 -11.78 -19.10 -14.94
C GLU A 152 -13.00 -19.74 -14.23
N GLY A 153 -14.19 -19.14 -14.40
CA GLY A 153 -15.44 -19.60 -13.79
C GLY A 153 -15.64 -19.18 -12.33
N VAL A 154 -14.71 -18.42 -11.74
CA VAL A 154 -14.79 -17.93 -10.37
C VAL A 154 -15.21 -16.47 -10.35
N LYS A 155 -16.25 -16.12 -9.60
CA LYS A 155 -16.63 -14.75 -9.26
C LYS A 155 -16.00 -14.38 -7.91
N PHE A 156 -15.44 -13.18 -7.85
CA PHE A 156 -14.63 -12.77 -6.70
C PHE A 156 -15.39 -11.80 -5.78
N ASP A 157 -15.06 -11.85 -4.49
CA ASP A 157 -15.31 -10.73 -3.59
C ASP A 157 -14.41 -9.57 -3.99
N THR A 158 -14.96 -8.39 -4.19
CA THR A 158 -14.20 -7.25 -4.72
C THR A 158 -14.40 -5.99 -3.88
N ASN A 159 -13.41 -5.11 -3.88
CA ASN A 159 -13.50 -3.80 -3.24
C ASN A 159 -12.74 -2.74 -4.04
N ILE A 160 -13.20 -1.49 -3.96
CA ILE A 160 -12.48 -0.30 -4.41
C ILE A 160 -12.20 0.56 -3.19
N ARG A 161 -10.96 1.01 -3.07
CA ARG A 161 -10.52 1.91 -2.00
C ARG A 161 -9.69 3.04 -2.59
N SER A 162 -9.92 4.27 -2.13
CA SER A 162 -9.02 5.38 -2.42
C SER A 162 -7.65 5.14 -1.77
N VAL A 163 -6.61 5.66 -2.41
CA VAL A 163 -5.22 5.53 -1.99
C VAL A 163 -4.71 6.91 -1.59
N SER A 164 -4.13 7.02 -0.40
CA SER A 164 -3.61 8.27 0.13
C SER A 164 -2.12 8.48 -0.15
N ALA A 165 -1.40 7.42 -0.47
CA ALA A 165 0.00 7.44 -0.89
C ALA A 165 0.31 6.22 -1.75
N TRP A 166 1.32 6.29 -2.58
CA TRP A 166 1.85 5.15 -3.33
C TRP A 166 3.33 5.35 -3.63
N SER A 167 4.04 4.27 -3.84
CA SER A 167 5.41 4.27 -4.33
C SER A 167 5.48 3.77 -5.77
N THR A 168 6.27 4.47 -6.58
CA THR A 168 6.60 4.05 -7.94
C THR A 168 7.81 3.12 -7.97
N LEU A 169 8.26 2.63 -6.82
CA LEU A 169 9.42 1.73 -6.64
C LEU A 169 10.71 2.31 -7.26
N GLY A 170 10.86 3.62 -7.22
CA GLY A 170 12.04 4.33 -7.73
C GLY A 170 12.03 4.65 -9.23
N TRP A 171 10.95 4.34 -9.96
CA TRP A 171 10.82 4.73 -11.37
C TRP A 171 10.59 6.23 -11.55
N PHE A 172 9.96 6.88 -10.58
CA PHE A 172 9.72 8.32 -10.54
C PHE A 172 9.96 8.86 -9.12
N GLU A 173 10.03 10.17 -8.98
CA GLU A 173 9.96 10.83 -7.69
C GLU A 173 8.51 10.79 -7.19
N ASP A 174 8.27 10.10 -6.08
CA ASP A 174 6.94 9.98 -5.50
C ASP A 174 6.54 11.33 -4.85
N VAL A 175 5.30 11.73 -5.10
CA VAL A 175 4.73 13.02 -4.69
C VAL A 175 3.78 12.79 -3.52
N LEU A 176 3.77 13.69 -2.55
CA LEU A 176 2.78 13.66 -1.46
C LEU A 176 1.44 14.25 -1.94
N LEU A 177 0.35 13.63 -1.55
CA LEU A 177 -0.99 14.15 -1.79
C LEU A 177 -1.38 15.14 -0.69
N SER A 178 -2.03 16.27 -1.06
CA SER A 178 -2.37 17.36 -0.12
C SER A 178 -3.24 16.89 1.07
N ASN A 179 -4.15 15.93 0.87
CA ASN A 179 -4.99 15.40 1.95
C ASN A 179 -4.17 14.74 3.09
N ASN A 180 -2.91 14.35 2.84
CA ASN A 180 -2.05 13.83 3.91
C ASN A 180 -1.58 14.90 4.89
N LEU A 181 -1.65 16.18 4.53
CA LEU A 181 -1.32 17.27 5.44
C LEU A 181 -2.36 17.45 6.57
N GLU A 182 -3.54 16.85 6.44
CA GLU A 182 -4.57 16.83 7.48
C GLU A 182 -4.27 15.84 8.61
N ARG A 183 -3.33 14.90 8.40
CA ARG A 183 -2.94 13.90 9.40
C ARG A 183 -2.32 14.55 10.62
N ASP A 184 -2.46 13.90 11.78
CA ASP A 184 -1.68 14.24 12.96
C ASP A 184 -0.18 14.00 12.69
N GLU A 185 0.67 14.63 13.48
CA GLU A 185 2.12 14.64 13.24
C GLU A 185 2.70 13.22 13.25
N GLY A 186 2.32 12.41 14.24
CA GLY A 186 2.80 11.03 14.34
C GLY A 186 2.40 10.17 13.13
N ASP A 187 1.14 10.28 12.71
CA ASP A 187 0.61 9.56 11.53
C ASP A 187 1.26 10.04 10.23
N LEU A 188 1.63 11.32 10.15
CA LEU A 188 2.34 11.87 8.99
C LEU A 188 3.78 11.36 8.92
N VAL A 189 4.48 11.33 10.05
CA VAL A 189 5.83 10.77 10.15
C VAL A 189 5.82 9.27 9.83
N GLU A 190 4.86 8.52 10.39
CA GLU A 190 4.67 7.10 10.08
C GLU A 190 4.50 6.87 8.59
N LEU A 191 3.62 7.63 7.92
CA LEU A 191 3.42 7.55 6.49
C LEU A 191 4.72 7.77 5.71
N ILE A 192 5.46 8.82 6.01
CA ILE A 192 6.71 9.15 5.29
C ILE A 192 7.75 8.04 5.47
N LEU A 193 7.92 7.52 6.68
CA LEU A 193 8.88 6.46 6.95
C LEU A 193 8.44 5.12 6.34
N HIS A 194 7.13 4.82 6.31
CA HIS A 194 6.56 3.67 5.62
C HIS A 194 6.92 3.70 4.12
N GLU A 195 6.63 4.79 3.46
CA GLU A 195 6.86 4.93 2.02
C GLU A 195 8.37 4.95 1.68
N LEU A 196 9.20 5.59 2.50
CA LEU A 196 10.66 5.53 2.34
C LEU A 196 11.23 4.12 2.58
N THR A 197 10.53 3.28 3.37
CA THR A 197 10.90 1.88 3.52
C THR A 197 10.74 1.15 2.19
N HIS A 198 9.64 1.36 1.46
CA HIS A 198 9.46 0.79 0.12
C HIS A 198 10.52 1.26 -0.87
N ALA A 199 10.91 2.54 -0.81
CA ALA A 199 12.01 3.07 -1.63
C ALA A 199 13.39 2.49 -1.25
N THR A 200 13.53 1.96 -0.03
CA THR A 200 14.78 1.36 0.48
C THR A 200 14.85 -0.12 0.20
N LEU A 201 13.78 -0.84 0.43
CA LEU A 201 13.66 -2.29 0.23
C LEU A 201 12.26 -2.64 -0.27
N TYR A 202 12.18 -3.23 -1.46
CA TYR A 202 10.97 -3.82 -1.99
C TYR A 202 11.28 -5.19 -2.60
N VAL A 203 10.83 -6.26 -1.94
CA VAL A 203 11.07 -7.65 -2.38
C VAL A 203 10.00 -8.02 -3.41
N LYS A 204 10.45 -8.43 -4.59
CA LYS A 204 9.57 -8.83 -5.69
C LYS A 204 8.62 -9.96 -5.26
N ASP A 205 7.38 -9.92 -5.75
CA ASP A 205 6.32 -10.91 -5.50
C ASP A 205 6.00 -11.15 -4.01
N SER A 206 6.37 -10.21 -3.12
CA SER A 206 6.26 -10.35 -1.66
C SER A 206 5.51 -9.19 -1.01
N VAL A 207 4.37 -8.79 -1.60
CA VAL A 207 3.58 -7.61 -1.16
C VAL A 207 3.30 -7.65 0.34
N ASN A 208 2.85 -8.79 0.89
CA ASN A 208 2.54 -8.90 2.31
C ASN A 208 3.77 -8.63 3.21
N PHE A 209 4.96 -9.15 2.83
CA PHE A 209 6.19 -8.87 3.54
C PHE A 209 6.55 -7.39 3.47
N ASN A 210 6.51 -6.81 2.28
CA ASN A 210 6.85 -5.40 2.07
C ASN A 210 5.96 -4.47 2.91
N GLU A 211 4.65 -4.69 2.89
CA GLU A 211 3.70 -3.87 3.66
C GLU A 211 3.86 -4.06 5.18
N ASN A 212 4.06 -5.31 5.64
CA ASN A 212 4.31 -5.56 7.06
C ASN A 212 5.61 -4.90 7.55
N LEU A 213 6.69 -4.99 6.76
CA LEU A 213 7.97 -4.36 7.11
C LEU A 213 7.84 -2.85 7.12
N ALA A 214 7.22 -2.25 6.09
CA ALA A 214 7.04 -0.81 5.99
C ALA A 214 6.16 -0.26 7.12
N ASN A 215 5.07 -0.93 7.47
CA ASN A 215 4.27 -0.58 8.64
C ASN A 215 5.08 -0.63 9.94
N PHE A 216 5.85 -1.71 10.14
CA PHE A 216 6.66 -1.87 11.35
C PHE A 216 7.70 -0.76 11.49
N ILE A 217 8.43 -0.48 10.41
CA ILE A 217 9.45 0.59 10.37
C ILE A 217 8.79 1.96 10.53
N GLY A 218 7.64 2.20 9.91
CA GLY A 218 6.86 3.43 10.04
C GLY A 218 6.43 3.68 11.49
N GLU A 219 5.74 2.71 12.11
CA GLU A 219 5.26 2.82 13.50
C GLU A 219 6.42 3.00 14.51
N GLU A 220 7.45 2.15 14.49
CA GLU A 220 8.57 2.25 15.43
C GLU A 220 9.45 3.48 15.13
N GLY A 221 9.63 3.82 13.86
CA GLY A 221 10.35 5.01 13.43
C GLY A 221 9.67 6.32 13.84
N ALA A 222 8.34 6.40 13.76
CA ALA A 222 7.58 7.56 14.20
C ALA A 222 7.71 7.76 15.73
N LYS A 223 7.66 6.70 16.53
CA LYS A 223 7.90 6.78 17.98
C LYS A 223 9.29 7.33 18.27
N LEU A 224 10.32 6.80 17.63
CA LEU A 224 11.70 7.26 17.81
C LEU A 224 11.90 8.70 17.36
N PHE A 225 11.23 9.12 16.27
CA PHE A 225 11.26 10.50 15.79
C PHE A 225 10.64 11.45 16.80
N LEU A 226 9.42 11.15 17.29
CA LEU A 226 8.70 12.00 18.25
C LEU A 226 9.42 12.07 19.58
N GLU A 227 9.92 10.92 20.10
CA GLU A 227 10.73 10.89 21.31
C GLU A 227 11.97 11.77 21.20
N LYS A 228 12.68 11.67 20.06
CA LYS A 228 13.88 12.46 19.82
C LYS A 228 13.59 13.96 19.69
N LYS A 229 12.46 14.32 19.07
CA LYS A 229 12.11 15.71 18.79
C LYS A 229 11.51 16.43 19.99
N TYR A 230 10.64 15.76 20.72
CA TYR A 230 9.82 16.35 21.79
C TYR A 230 10.13 15.81 23.19
N GLY A 231 10.84 14.71 23.29
CA GLY A 231 11.13 14.02 24.56
C GLY A 231 10.19 12.86 24.84
N LYS A 232 10.64 11.98 25.75
CA LYS A 232 9.99 10.71 26.08
C LYS A 232 8.58 10.85 26.66
N ASP A 233 8.33 11.92 27.41
CA ASP A 233 7.06 12.15 28.10
C ASP A 233 6.23 13.24 27.40
N SER A 234 6.55 13.56 26.13
CA SER A 234 5.87 14.59 25.37
C SER A 234 4.41 14.22 25.06
N LYS A 235 3.60 15.27 24.92
CA LYS A 235 2.19 15.10 24.52
C LYS A 235 2.08 14.46 23.14
N GLU A 236 2.93 14.89 22.20
CA GLU A 236 2.94 14.42 20.81
C GLU A 236 3.21 12.92 20.72
N LEU A 237 4.19 12.41 21.47
CA LEU A 237 4.49 10.97 21.53
C LEU A 237 3.37 10.20 22.23
N ASN A 238 2.84 10.71 23.33
CA ASN A 238 1.77 10.06 24.08
C ASN A 238 0.47 10.00 23.28
N ASP A 239 0.09 11.06 22.59
CA ASP A 239 -1.10 11.10 21.72
C ASP A 239 -0.95 10.09 20.57
N TYR A 240 0.21 10.02 19.94
CA TYR A 240 0.48 9.04 18.89
C TYR A 240 0.41 7.60 19.43
N ILE A 241 1.05 7.28 20.55
CA ILE A 241 0.97 5.96 21.18
C ILE A 241 -0.47 5.61 21.52
N PHE A 242 -1.25 6.57 22.01
CA PHE A 242 -2.66 6.36 22.33
C PHE A 242 -3.50 6.07 21.09
N SER A 243 -3.29 6.81 19.99
CA SER A 243 -4.00 6.54 18.71
C SER A 243 -3.73 5.14 18.18
N LEU A 244 -2.49 4.65 18.36
CA LEU A 244 -2.12 3.28 17.95
C LEU A 244 -2.83 2.19 18.77
N GLN A 245 -3.30 2.47 19.99
CA GLN A 245 -3.94 1.45 20.81
C GLN A 245 -5.26 0.97 20.24
N ASP A 246 -6.13 1.87 19.79
CA ASP A 246 -7.40 1.49 19.17
C ASP A 246 -7.17 0.81 17.83
N SER A 247 -6.23 1.31 17.03
CA SER A 247 -5.82 0.68 15.78
C SER A 247 -5.31 -0.74 16.01
N LYS A 248 -4.48 -0.95 17.05
CA LYS A 248 -3.98 -2.28 17.43
C LYS A 248 -5.10 -3.22 17.88
N LYS A 249 -6.02 -2.75 18.73
CA LYS A 249 -7.18 -3.54 19.17
C LYS A 249 -8.03 -3.97 17.98
N TYR A 250 -8.34 -3.04 17.07
CA TYR A 250 -9.09 -3.32 15.85
C TYR A 250 -8.35 -4.30 14.94
N ARG A 251 -7.05 -4.11 14.71
CA ARG A 251 -6.22 -5.04 13.92
C ARG A 251 -6.25 -6.45 14.49
N ASN A 252 -6.04 -6.60 15.80
CA ASN A 252 -6.10 -7.91 16.46
C ASN A 252 -7.46 -8.57 16.33
N PHE A 253 -8.54 -7.83 16.53
CA PHE A 253 -9.90 -8.31 16.32
C PHE A 253 -10.08 -8.83 14.89
N MET A 254 -9.67 -8.08 13.88
CA MET A 254 -9.81 -8.45 12.49
C MET A 254 -8.91 -9.65 12.09
N LEU A 255 -7.72 -9.77 12.68
CA LEU A 255 -6.86 -10.94 12.47
C LEU A 255 -7.48 -12.21 13.06
N LEU A 256 -8.04 -12.15 14.28
CA LEU A 256 -8.79 -13.24 14.89
C LEU A 256 -10.04 -13.58 14.08
N ALA A 257 -10.79 -12.59 13.64
CA ALA A 257 -11.96 -12.78 12.78
C ALA A 257 -11.57 -13.44 11.44
N SER A 258 -10.44 -13.06 10.86
CA SER A 258 -9.95 -13.69 9.63
C SER A 258 -9.56 -15.17 9.83
N THR A 259 -8.96 -15.53 10.97
CA THR A 259 -8.64 -16.91 11.32
C THR A 259 -9.92 -17.74 11.54
N SER A 260 -10.89 -17.15 12.21
CA SER A 260 -12.20 -17.77 12.41
C SER A 260 -12.94 -18.01 11.08
N LEU A 261 -12.88 -17.06 10.16
CA LEU A 261 -13.47 -17.17 8.82
C LEU A 261 -12.78 -18.26 7.97
N ASP A 262 -11.44 -18.38 8.05
CA ASP A 262 -10.72 -19.50 7.42
C ASP A 262 -11.20 -20.85 7.90
N SER A 263 -11.56 -20.98 9.18
CA SER A 263 -12.09 -22.24 9.72
C SER A 263 -13.46 -22.60 9.11
N VAL A 264 -14.30 -21.59 8.85
CA VAL A 264 -15.59 -21.79 8.15
C VAL A 264 -15.35 -22.29 6.73
N TYR A 265 -14.44 -21.68 6.00
CA TYR A 265 -14.13 -22.09 4.62
C TYR A 265 -13.49 -23.48 4.54
N ARG A 266 -12.58 -23.77 5.48
CA ARG A 266 -11.99 -25.11 5.57
C ARG A 266 -13.07 -26.18 5.83
N TYR A 267 -13.98 -25.92 6.76
CA TYR A 267 -15.10 -26.82 7.02
C TYR A 267 -15.96 -27.04 5.77
N GLY A 268 -16.27 -25.96 5.02
CA GLY A 268 -17.02 -26.06 3.77
C GLY A 268 -16.31 -26.91 2.71
N MET A 269 -15.01 -26.77 2.59
CA MET A 269 -14.18 -27.55 1.66
C MET A 269 -14.10 -29.02 2.09
N GLU A 270 -13.83 -29.31 3.36
CA GLU A 270 -13.70 -30.67 3.89
C GLU A 270 -15.02 -31.45 3.80
N ASN A 271 -16.17 -30.78 3.90
CA ASN A 271 -17.47 -31.37 3.81
C ASN A 271 -18.14 -31.24 2.42
N SER A 272 -17.39 -30.76 1.42
CA SER A 272 -17.85 -30.58 0.03
C SER A 272 -19.18 -29.82 -0.06
N LEU A 273 -19.31 -28.74 0.71
CA LEU A 273 -20.50 -27.91 0.69
C LEU A 273 -20.69 -27.25 -0.69
N SER A 274 -21.95 -27.15 -1.13
CA SER A 274 -22.29 -26.40 -2.34
C SER A 274 -22.00 -24.89 -2.16
N ASP A 275 -21.88 -24.14 -3.27
CA ASP A 275 -21.68 -22.69 -3.24
C ASP A 275 -22.77 -21.97 -2.44
N ILE A 276 -24.03 -22.42 -2.53
CA ILE A 276 -25.14 -21.85 -1.75
C ILE A 276 -24.91 -22.06 -0.25
N GLN A 277 -24.48 -23.24 0.17
CA GLN A 277 -24.20 -23.53 1.57
C GLN A 277 -23.01 -22.76 2.10
N ASN A 278 -21.95 -22.67 1.30
CA ASN A 278 -20.77 -21.87 1.61
C ASN A 278 -21.11 -20.37 1.75
N GLU A 279 -21.95 -19.83 0.85
CA GLU A 279 -22.38 -18.42 0.95
C GLU A 279 -23.22 -18.16 2.19
N ILE A 280 -24.16 -19.05 2.54
CA ILE A 280 -24.96 -18.95 3.77
C ILE A 280 -24.02 -18.98 5.00
N ALA A 281 -23.07 -19.91 5.06
CA ALA A 281 -22.12 -20.02 6.15
C ALA A 281 -21.25 -18.75 6.30
N LYS A 282 -20.77 -18.22 5.18
CA LYS A 282 -19.99 -16.98 5.09
C LYS A 282 -20.79 -15.79 5.63
N GLN A 283 -22.03 -15.57 5.16
CA GLN A 283 -22.85 -14.45 5.58
C GLN A 283 -23.23 -14.54 7.07
N ASN A 284 -23.58 -15.72 7.56
CA ASN A 284 -23.82 -15.96 8.98
C ASN A 284 -22.59 -15.62 9.82
N HIS A 285 -21.40 -15.99 9.33
CA HIS A 285 -20.15 -15.70 10.03
C HIS A 285 -19.80 -14.20 10.00
N PHE A 286 -20.05 -13.49 8.90
CA PHE A 286 -19.92 -12.02 8.85
C PHE A 286 -20.83 -11.32 9.87
N ASN A 287 -22.09 -11.78 10.01
CA ASN A 287 -23.00 -11.25 11.01
C ASN A 287 -22.48 -11.51 12.44
N LEU A 288 -21.93 -12.69 12.70
CA LEU A 288 -21.30 -13.02 13.98
C LEU A 288 -20.07 -12.11 14.25
N ILE A 289 -19.22 -11.86 13.26
CA ILE A 289 -18.07 -10.95 13.40
C ILE A 289 -18.57 -9.53 13.72
N LYS A 290 -19.58 -9.04 12.99
CA LYS A 290 -20.16 -7.72 13.24
C LYS A 290 -20.70 -7.58 14.66
N SER A 291 -21.40 -8.58 15.18
CA SER A 291 -21.94 -8.55 16.55
C SER A 291 -20.84 -8.54 17.62
N LYS A 292 -19.66 -9.08 17.31
CA LYS A 292 -18.54 -9.13 18.27
C LYS A 292 -17.71 -7.86 18.35
N ILE A 293 -17.88 -6.87 17.45
CA ILE A 293 -17.07 -5.65 17.50
C ILE A 293 -17.25 -4.87 18.79
N ASP A 294 -18.43 -4.92 19.41
CA ASP A 294 -18.72 -4.23 20.67
C ASP A 294 -17.94 -4.80 21.85
N THR A 295 -17.40 -6.02 21.73
CA THR A 295 -16.51 -6.61 22.74
C THR A 295 -15.09 -5.99 22.71
N VAL A 296 -14.76 -5.27 21.63
CA VAL A 296 -13.49 -4.57 21.51
C VAL A 296 -13.59 -3.22 22.21
N SER A 297 -12.84 -3.05 23.29
CA SER A 297 -12.82 -1.81 24.06
C SER A 297 -12.13 -0.69 23.26
N LEU A 298 -12.80 -0.17 22.22
CA LEU A 298 -12.34 0.97 21.44
C LEU A 298 -12.70 2.27 22.17
N SER A 299 -11.76 3.21 22.21
CA SER A 299 -11.98 4.55 22.78
C SER A 299 -12.95 5.34 21.90
N ASN A 300 -12.83 5.19 20.57
CA ASN A 300 -13.74 5.81 19.61
C ASN A 300 -14.90 4.86 19.25
N LYS A 301 -16.02 5.01 19.93
CA LYS A 301 -17.23 4.19 19.69
C LYS A 301 -17.81 4.31 18.27
N ASN A 302 -17.51 5.39 17.54
CA ASN A 302 -17.95 5.53 16.14
C ASN A 302 -17.33 4.48 15.22
N TRP A 303 -16.17 3.91 15.57
CA TRP A 303 -15.56 2.83 14.80
C TRP A 303 -16.40 1.56 14.84
N ALA A 304 -16.89 1.16 16.01
CA ALA A 304 -17.75 -0.02 16.13
C ALA A 304 -19.03 0.15 15.31
N LYS A 305 -19.69 1.30 15.40
CA LYS A 305 -20.89 1.61 14.63
C LYS A 305 -20.63 1.52 13.11
N ARG A 306 -19.57 2.21 12.62
CA ARG A 306 -19.21 2.17 11.19
C ARG A 306 -18.88 0.76 10.70
N PHE A 307 -18.27 -0.05 11.57
CA PHE A 307 -17.96 -1.43 11.22
C PHE A 307 -19.22 -2.29 11.11
N GLN A 308 -20.19 -2.13 12.01
CA GLN A 308 -21.48 -2.84 11.97
C GLN A 308 -22.30 -2.49 10.73
N GLU A 309 -22.30 -1.22 10.32
CA GLU A 309 -22.99 -0.73 9.14
C GLU A 309 -22.30 -1.13 7.81
N ARG A 310 -21.03 -1.51 7.86
CA ARG A 310 -20.25 -1.84 6.68
C ARG A 310 -20.68 -3.18 6.07
N GLU A 311 -20.78 -3.22 4.75
CA GLU A 311 -20.86 -4.50 4.02
C GLU A 311 -19.47 -5.18 4.06
N LEU A 312 -19.42 -6.37 4.64
CA LEU A 312 -18.19 -7.16 4.74
C LEU A 312 -18.05 -8.09 3.55
N ASN A 313 -16.83 -8.27 3.10
CA ASN A 313 -16.43 -9.33 2.19
C ASN A 313 -14.98 -9.74 2.45
N ASN A 314 -14.47 -10.76 1.76
CA ASN A 314 -13.15 -11.31 2.01
C ASN A 314 -12.02 -10.31 1.84
N THR A 315 -12.15 -9.29 0.96
CA THR A 315 -11.10 -8.29 0.74
C THR A 315 -10.81 -7.46 1.99
N ASN A 316 -11.79 -7.31 2.90
CA ASN A 316 -11.60 -6.59 4.17
C ASN A 316 -10.61 -7.33 5.07
N PHE A 317 -10.72 -8.65 5.16
CA PHE A 317 -9.84 -9.50 5.95
C PHE A 317 -8.46 -9.64 5.29
N MET A 318 -8.43 -9.78 3.97
CA MET A 318 -7.18 -9.82 3.19
C MET A 318 -6.37 -8.52 3.36
N SER A 319 -7.03 -7.37 3.38
CA SER A 319 -6.36 -6.08 3.62
C SER A 319 -5.66 -6.08 4.98
N VAL A 320 -6.35 -6.50 6.05
CA VAL A 320 -5.74 -6.53 7.39
C VAL A 320 -4.58 -7.51 7.47
N ARG A 321 -4.70 -8.70 6.88
CA ARG A 321 -3.60 -9.68 6.81
C ARG A 321 -2.38 -9.11 6.10
N ARG A 322 -2.57 -8.44 4.97
CA ARG A 322 -1.48 -7.86 4.17
C ARG A 322 -0.57 -6.96 4.99
N TYR A 323 -1.18 -6.10 5.80
CA TYR A 323 -0.45 -5.06 6.53
C TYR A 323 -0.02 -5.48 7.94
N ASN A 324 -0.62 -6.52 8.52
CA ASN A 324 -0.49 -6.75 9.97
C ASN A 324 -0.18 -8.20 10.40
N SER A 325 -0.15 -9.17 9.49
CA SER A 325 -0.01 -10.58 9.85
C SER A 325 1.34 -10.94 10.49
N SER A 326 2.37 -10.15 10.25
CA SER A 326 3.73 -10.42 10.71
C SER A 326 4.24 -9.43 11.77
N GLN A 327 3.39 -8.53 12.28
CA GLN A 327 3.82 -7.46 13.19
C GLN A 327 4.43 -8.01 14.49
N ASP A 328 3.81 -9.04 15.09
CA ASP A 328 4.34 -9.64 16.33
C ASP A 328 5.67 -10.37 16.09
N THR A 329 5.81 -11.03 14.94
CA THR A 329 7.06 -11.68 14.54
C THR A 329 8.18 -10.66 14.34
N LEU A 330 7.92 -9.58 13.59
CA LEU A 330 8.88 -8.49 13.38
C LEU A 330 9.29 -7.87 14.71
N LYS A 331 8.32 -7.63 15.60
CA LYS A 331 8.57 -7.08 16.95
C LYS A 331 9.43 -8.02 17.80
N THR A 332 9.20 -9.33 17.74
CA THR A 332 10.01 -10.33 18.47
C THR A 332 11.45 -10.33 17.96
N ILE A 333 11.65 -10.33 16.64
CA ILE A 333 12.97 -10.24 16.02
C ILE A 333 13.67 -8.92 16.40
N TYR A 334 12.97 -7.79 16.27
CA TYR A 334 13.48 -6.46 16.58
C TYR A 334 13.98 -6.34 18.03
N LYS A 335 13.20 -6.84 19.00
CA LYS A 335 13.59 -6.82 20.41
C LYS A 335 14.67 -7.83 20.74
N GLY A 336 14.53 -9.08 20.26
CA GLY A 336 15.39 -10.18 20.66
C GLY A 336 16.74 -10.23 19.95
N GLN A 337 16.80 -9.85 18.68
CA GLN A 337 18.03 -9.96 17.87
C GLN A 337 18.72 -8.60 17.64
N PHE A 338 17.98 -7.50 17.66
CA PHE A 338 18.49 -6.17 17.34
C PHE A 338 18.48 -5.20 18.51
N ASN A 339 18.07 -5.64 19.69
CA ASN A 339 18.08 -4.81 20.91
C ASN A 339 17.36 -3.46 20.72
N GLN A 340 16.32 -3.45 19.89
CA GLN A 340 15.55 -2.28 19.47
C GLN A 340 16.35 -1.23 18.66
N ASP A 341 17.44 -1.65 17.99
CA ASP A 341 18.13 -0.82 17.00
C ASP A 341 17.41 -0.96 15.63
N LEU A 342 16.57 0.05 15.30
CA LEU A 342 15.77 0.05 14.08
C LEU A 342 16.63 0.17 12.82
N LYS A 343 17.79 0.84 12.91
CA LYS A 343 18.75 0.94 11.80
C LYS A 343 19.37 -0.40 11.47
N ALA A 344 19.86 -1.11 12.49
CA ALA A 344 20.43 -2.45 12.32
C ALA A 344 19.37 -3.45 11.81
N PHE A 345 18.13 -3.32 12.29
CA PHE A 345 17.00 -4.13 11.86
C PHE A 345 16.68 -3.93 10.36
N LEU A 346 16.54 -2.68 9.88
CA LEU A 346 16.30 -2.38 8.48
C LEU A 346 17.46 -2.83 7.59
N LYS A 347 18.69 -2.59 8.03
CA LYS A 347 19.91 -3.02 7.33
C LYS A 347 19.93 -4.52 7.12
N TYR A 348 19.63 -5.32 8.15
CA TYR A 348 19.56 -6.78 8.06
C TYR A 348 18.62 -7.24 6.94
N PHE A 349 17.40 -6.70 6.86
CA PHE A 349 16.47 -7.09 5.81
C PHE A 349 16.93 -6.62 4.43
N SER A 350 17.51 -5.43 4.33
CA SER A 350 18.04 -4.90 3.06
C SER A 350 19.23 -5.69 2.52
N GLU A 351 20.04 -6.30 3.41
CA GLU A 351 21.15 -7.17 3.00
C GLU A 351 20.69 -8.61 2.70
N LYS A 352 19.62 -9.06 3.38
CA LYS A 352 19.11 -10.43 3.24
C LYS A 352 18.30 -10.64 1.98
N TYR A 353 17.56 -9.63 1.53
CA TYR A 353 16.65 -9.74 0.40
C TYR A 353 17.05 -8.78 -0.73
N PRO A 354 17.09 -9.26 -2.00
CA PRO A 354 17.29 -8.37 -3.14
C PRO A 354 16.08 -7.44 -3.28
N SER A 355 16.35 -6.14 -3.45
CA SER A 355 15.32 -5.14 -3.78
C SER A 355 15.10 -5.08 -5.29
N LEU A 356 13.86 -4.75 -5.71
CA LEU A 356 13.55 -4.41 -7.09
C LEU A 356 14.38 -3.21 -7.56
#